data_97b7dcd2a3b4671222522ef484d9364e
#
_entry.id   97b7dcd2a3b4671222522ef484d9364e
#
_cell.length_a   1.000
_cell.length_b   1.000
_cell.length_c   1.000
_cell.angle_alpha   90.00
_cell.angle_beta   90.00
_cell.angle_gamma   90.00
#
_symmetry.space_group_name_H-M   'P 1'
#
loop_
_entity.id
_entity.type
_entity.pdbx_description
1 polymer ?
#
loop_
_entity_poly.entity_id
_entity_poly.type
_entity_poly.pdbx_seq_one_letter_code
_entity_poly.pdbx_strand_id
1 'polypeptide(L)'
;GGDPELERLRNQPPETIDDALKVVREQRPYNGPNADVGKVMDDSTGLVDNPKEIFGTTDGKPNSYNDWAKEYLDEKGDVKWPDPEELPVENGLDKSKGIERYDNVDDYISKHGTMVDRVGGPFGSYLGGVDDGRVATYAERAISPESVTQSYYQYELTGVLPEGYGINRGVVYPWHGTPGGASQVQIFGPSGKALSVNELLEAGILKGATDFVGLP
;
A
#
# COMPACT_ATOMS: atom_id res chain seq x y z
N GLY A 1 -12.25 -28.23 -18.44
CA GLY A 1 -11.30 -28.10 -17.54
C GLY A 1 -10.35 -26.95 -17.58
N GLY A 2 -9.73 -26.69 -16.49
CA GLY A 2 -8.67 -25.71 -16.36
C GLY A 2 -7.30 -26.38 -16.40
N ASP A 3 -6.27 -25.55 -16.29
CA ASP A 3 -4.89 -25.99 -16.17
C ASP A 3 -4.71 -26.69 -14.81
N PRO A 4 -4.37 -27.99 -14.77
CA PRO A 4 -4.18 -28.72 -13.51
C PRO A 4 -3.09 -28.14 -12.64
N GLU A 5 -2.01 -27.60 -13.21
CA GLU A 5 -0.93 -26.97 -12.45
C GLU A 5 -1.41 -25.67 -11.79
N LEU A 6 -2.15 -24.85 -12.53
CA LEU A 6 -2.71 -23.62 -11.99
C LEU A 6 -3.69 -23.92 -10.84
N GLU A 7 -4.52 -24.94 -10.99
CA GLU A 7 -5.43 -25.37 -9.94
C GLU A 7 -4.67 -25.82 -8.69
N ARG A 8 -3.59 -26.58 -8.86
CA ARG A 8 -2.73 -27.03 -7.76
C ARG A 8 -2.11 -25.84 -7.04
N LEU A 9 -1.58 -24.88 -7.79
CA LEU A 9 -0.94 -23.67 -7.23
C LEU A 9 -1.94 -22.81 -6.44
N ARG A 10 -3.19 -22.74 -6.88
CA ARG A 10 -4.24 -21.99 -6.17
C ARG A 10 -4.66 -22.63 -4.84
N ASN A 11 -4.44 -23.92 -4.68
CA ASN A 11 -4.86 -24.68 -3.50
C ASN A 11 -3.77 -24.88 -2.46
N GLN A 12 -2.58 -24.35 -2.66
CA GLN A 12 -1.48 -24.47 -1.72
C GLN A 12 -0.75 -23.13 -1.56
N PRO A 13 -0.08 -22.91 -0.41
CA PRO A 13 0.76 -21.73 -0.26
C PRO A 13 1.85 -21.70 -1.33
N PRO A 14 2.20 -20.51 -1.86
CA PRO A 14 3.26 -20.40 -2.86
C PRO A 14 4.62 -20.69 -2.21
N GLU A 15 5.48 -21.41 -2.94
CA GLU A 15 6.85 -21.65 -2.49
C GLU A 15 7.79 -20.53 -2.96
N THR A 16 7.43 -19.86 -4.06
CA THR A 16 8.24 -18.81 -4.67
C THR A 16 7.36 -17.64 -5.10
N ILE A 17 7.98 -16.50 -5.35
CA ILE A 17 7.29 -15.34 -5.93
C ILE A 17 6.68 -15.70 -7.29
N ASP A 18 7.40 -16.47 -8.12
CA ASP A 18 6.87 -16.87 -9.43
C ASP A 18 5.59 -17.68 -9.31
N ASP A 19 5.52 -18.60 -8.35
CA ASP A 19 4.28 -19.35 -8.07
C ASP A 19 3.14 -18.41 -7.68
N ALA A 20 3.40 -17.44 -6.82
CA ALA A 20 2.41 -16.46 -6.42
C ALA A 20 1.91 -15.63 -7.62
N LEU A 21 2.83 -15.18 -8.48
CA LEU A 21 2.50 -14.37 -9.65
C LEU A 21 1.64 -15.12 -10.67
N LYS A 22 1.76 -16.44 -10.74
CA LYS A 22 0.94 -17.25 -11.66
C LYS A 22 -0.54 -17.29 -11.27
N VAL A 23 -0.85 -17.08 -9.99
CA VAL A 23 -2.23 -17.20 -9.50
C VAL A 23 -2.89 -15.85 -9.19
N VAL A 24 -2.12 -14.78 -8.99
CA VAL A 24 -2.71 -13.45 -8.78
C VAL A 24 -3.25 -12.89 -10.09
N ARG A 25 -4.32 -12.09 -10.00
CA ARG A 25 -4.79 -11.34 -11.17
C ARG A 25 -3.80 -10.22 -11.46
N GLU A 26 -3.25 -10.25 -12.66
CA GLU A 26 -2.31 -9.21 -13.10
C GLU A 26 -3.05 -7.88 -13.25
N GLN A 27 -2.53 -6.85 -12.60
CA GLN A 27 -3.06 -5.50 -12.74
C GLN A 27 -2.44 -4.84 -13.96
N ARG A 28 -3.26 -4.10 -14.71
CA ARG A 28 -2.77 -3.36 -15.88
C ARG A 28 -1.75 -2.32 -15.42
N PRO A 29 -0.54 -2.27 -16.01
CA PRO A 29 0.44 -1.24 -15.67
C PRO A 29 -0.13 0.16 -15.91
N TYR A 30 0.12 1.08 -14.97
CA TYR A 30 -0.24 2.47 -15.15
C TYR A 30 0.74 3.13 -16.11
N ASN A 31 0.23 3.77 -17.16
CA ASN A 31 1.04 4.47 -18.17
C ASN A 31 0.55 5.90 -18.43
N GLY A 32 -0.23 6.46 -17.50
CA GLY A 32 -0.74 7.83 -17.58
C GLY A 32 0.26 8.88 -17.11
N PRO A 33 -0.21 10.11 -16.81
CA PRO A 33 0.63 11.19 -16.33
C PRO A 33 1.42 10.77 -15.10
N ASN A 34 2.70 11.22 -15.04
CA ASN A 34 3.61 10.95 -13.91
C ASN A 34 3.92 9.47 -13.66
N ALA A 35 3.72 8.60 -14.66
CA ALA A 35 3.94 7.15 -14.51
C ALA A 35 5.37 6.80 -14.07
N ASP A 36 6.35 7.62 -14.42
CA ASP A 36 7.77 7.38 -14.10
C ASP A 36 8.31 8.26 -12.97
N VAL A 37 7.51 9.22 -12.47
CA VAL A 37 7.96 10.12 -11.40
C VAL A 37 8.07 9.35 -10.10
N GLY A 38 9.28 9.27 -9.56
CA GLY A 38 9.56 8.58 -8.29
C GLY A 38 9.56 7.05 -8.38
N LYS A 39 9.44 6.48 -9.58
CA LYS A 39 9.40 5.01 -9.73
C LYS A 39 10.72 4.39 -9.32
N VAL A 40 10.64 3.36 -8.45
CA VAL A 40 11.77 2.57 -7.98
C VAL A 40 11.80 1.20 -8.66
N MET A 41 10.64 0.58 -8.82
CA MET A 41 10.51 -0.76 -9.42
C MET A 41 9.27 -0.82 -10.33
N ASP A 42 9.35 -1.65 -11.36
CA ASP A 42 8.22 -1.89 -12.26
C ASP A 42 7.14 -2.76 -11.63
N ASP A 43 7.50 -3.63 -10.70
CA ASP A 43 6.58 -4.39 -9.86
C ASP A 43 7.04 -4.32 -8.40
N SER A 44 6.19 -4.80 -7.49
CA SER A 44 6.44 -4.67 -6.05
C SER A 44 6.97 -5.96 -5.39
N THR A 45 7.48 -6.91 -6.19
CA THR A 45 7.99 -8.18 -5.67
C THR A 45 9.15 -8.01 -4.69
N GLY A 46 9.96 -6.97 -4.87
CA GLY A 46 11.08 -6.66 -3.96
C GLY A 46 10.66 -6.27 -2.54
N LEU A 47 9.37 -5.98 -2.31
CA LEU A 47 8.83 -5.68 -0.98
C LEU A 47 8.34 -6.94 -0.26
N VAL A 48 8.26 -8.07 -0.94
CA VAL A 48 7.81 -9.33 -0.35
C VAL A 48 8.99 -10.02 0.33
N ASP A 49 8.91 -10.15 1.65
CA ASP A 49 9.96 -10.79 2.44
C ASP A 49 9.78 -12.30 2.58
N ASN A 50 8.54 -12.79 2.54
CA ASN A 50 8.25 -14.22 2.61
C ASN A 50 7.20 -14.61 1.56
N PRO A 51 7.60 -15.22 0.45
CA PRO A 51 6.67 -15.64 -0.60
C PRO A 51 5.55 -16.55 -0.11
N LYS A 52 5.81 -17.40 0.88
CA LYS A 52 4.80 -18.32 1.43
C LYS A 52 3.63 -17.60 2.08
N GLU A 53 3.86 -16.39 2.59
CA GLU A 53 2.86 -15.60 3.31
C GLU A 53 2.25 -14.46 2.49
N ILE A 54 2.47 -14.44 1.18
CA ILE A 54 1.93 -13.37 0.32
C ILE A 54 0.39 -13.32 0.36
N PHE A 55 -0.28 -14.45 0.58
CA PHE A 55 -1.72 -14.51 0.75
C PHE A 55 -2.14 -14.46 2.23
N GLY A 56 -1.22 -14.04 3.10
CA GLY A 56 -1.45 -13.94 4.53
C GLY A 56 -1.40 -15.28 5.23
N THR A 57 -1.76 -15.27 6.50
CA THR A 57 -1.80 -16.46 7.35
C THR A 57 -3.16 -16.57 8.05
N THR A 58 -3.54 -17.81 8.38
CA THR A 58 -4.70 -18.10 9.24
C THR A 58 -4.22 -19.05 10.32
N ASP A 59 -4.39 -18.65 11.58
CA ASP A 59 -3.90 -19.41 12.73
C ASP A 59 -2.40 -19.76 12.63
N GLY A 60 -1.61 -18.81 12.12
CA GLY A 60 -0.17 -18.95 11.97
C GLY A 60 0.28 -19.79 10.77
N LYS A 61 -0.64 -20.26 9.95
CA LYS A 61 -0.31 -21.06 8.76
C LYS A 61 -0.49 -20.24 7.48
N PRO A 62 0.46 -20.30 6.54
CA PRO A 62 0.33 -19.61 5.27
C PRO A 62 -0.92 -20.03 4.50
N ASN A 63 -1.61 -19.05 3.94
CA ASN A 63 -2.79 -19.27 3.10
C ASN A 63 -2.40 -19.58 1.65
N SER A 64 -3.25 -20.40 1.00
CA SER A 64 -3.26 -20.50 -0.45
C SER A 64 -3.97 -19.28 -1.06
N TYR A 65 -3.84 -19.11 -2.37
CA TYR A 65 -4.65 -18.11 -3.10
C TYR A 65 -6.16 -18.33 -2.84
N ASN A 66 -6.63 -19.59 -2.90
CA ASN A 66 -8.03 -19.88 -2.72
C ASN A 66 -8.53 -19.55 -1.29
N ASP A 67 -7.70 -19.79 -0.28
CA ASP A 67 -8.03 -19.40 1.11
C ASP A 67 -8.19 -17.88 1.22
N TRP A 68 -7.24 -17.14 0.64
CA TRP A 68 -7.28 -15.68 0.62
C TRP A 68 -8.51 -15.17 -0.15
N ALA A 69 -8.75 -15.72 -1.35
CA ALA A 69 -9.85 -15.28 -2.22
C ALA A 69 -11.21 -15.52 -1.57
N LYS A 70 -11.39 -16.65 -0.89
CA LYS A 70 -12.62 -16.98 -0.18
C LYS A 70 -12.95 -15.96 0.90
N GLU A 71 -11.94 -15.49 1.62
CA GLU A 71 -12.11 -14.56 2.74
C GLU A 71 -12.21 -13.10 2.28
N TYR A 72 -11.41 -12.69 1.28
CA TYR A 72 -11.18 -11.30 0.97
C TYR A 72 -11.71 -10.84 -0.39
N LEU A 73 -12.25 -11.71 -1.21
CA LEU A 73 -12.96 -11.33 -2.42
C LEU A 73 -14.47 -11.47 -2.23
N ASP A 74 -15.21 -10.54 -2.80
CA ASP A 74 -16.67 -10.62 -2.83
C ASP A 74 -17.15 -11.51 -4.00
N GLU A 75 -18.46 -11.62 -4.18
CA GLU A 75 -19.08 -12.43 -5.22
C GLU A 75 -18.70 -12.00 -6.63
N LYS A 76 -18.34 -10.72 -6.81
CA LYS A 76 -17.93 -10.15 -8.10
C LYS A 76 -16.43 -10.30 -8.35
N GLY A 77 -15.68 -10.82 -7.35
CA GLY A 77 -14.24 -10.92 -7.42
C GLY A 77 -13.50 -9.63 -7.03
N ASP A 78 -14.20 -8.67 -6.44
CA ASP A 78 -13.59 -7.44 -5.95
C ASP A 78 -13.08 -7.62 -4.51
N VAL A 79 -12.00 -6.93 -4.17
CA VAL A 79 -11.42 -7.01 -2.83
C VAL A 79 -12.37 -6.35 -1.83
N LYS A 80 -12.65 -7.07 -0.75
CA LYS A 80 -13.36 -6.52 0.41
C LYS A 80 -12.36 -5.78 1.29
N TRP A 81 -12.77 -4.63 1.81
CA TRP A 81 -11.97 -3.82 2.72
C TRP A 81 -12.60 -3.79 4.11
N PRO A 82 -11.82 -3.46 5.18
CA PRO A 82 -12.37 -3.40 6.53
C PRO A 82 -13.52 -2.40 6.61
N ASP A 83 -14.63 -2.83 7.24
CA ASP A 83 -15.81 -1.98 7.41
C ASP A 83 -15.62 -1.07 8.63
N PRO A 84 -15.58 0.27 8.44
CA PRO A 84 -15.38 1.21 9.55
C PRO A 84 -16.58 1.27 10.51
N GLU A 85 -17.74 0.75 10.12
CA GLU A 85 -18.90 0.65 11.02
C GLU A 85 -18.76 -0.51 12.01
N GLU A 86 -17.99 -1.54 11.65
CA GLU A 86 -17.82 -2.76 12.47
C GLU A 86 -16.47 -2.83 13.15
N LEU A 87 -15.45 -2.20 12.59
CA LEU A 87 -14.06 -2.30 13.04
C LEU A 87 -13.47 -0.92 13.36
N PRO A 88 -12.49 -0.86 14.28
CA PRO A 88 -11.85 0.40 14.64
C PRO A 88 -10.85 0.86 13.57
N VAL A 89 -11.36 1.15 12.38
CA VAL A 89 -10.55 1.51 11.22
C VAL A 89 -11.08 2.80 10.59
N GLU A 90 -10.17 3.66 10.14
CA GLU A 90 -10.48 4.88 9.41
C GLU A 90 -9.53 4.96 8.21
N ASN A 91 -10.06 4.86 7.00
CA ASN A 91 -9.24 4.90 5.77
C ASN A 91 -7.99 4.00 5.85
N GLY A 92 -8.16 2.77 6.33
CA GLY A 92 -7.07 1.81 6.47
C GLY A 92 -6.23 1.97 7.73
N LEU A 93 -6.42 3.01 8.51
CA LEU A 93 -5.69 3.26 9.76
C LEU A 93 -6.37 2.58 10.94
N ASP A 94 -5.57 1.98 11.81
CA ASP A 94 -6.02 1.40 13.07
C ASP A 94 -6.32 2.51 14.09
N LYS A 95 -7.59 2.79 14.35
CA LYS A 95 -8.00 3.84 15.29
C LYS A 95 -7.53 3.55 16.72
N SER A 96 -7.36 2.30 17.09
CA SER A 96 -6.89 1.93 18.42
C SER A 96 -5.43 2.31 18.67
N LYS A 97 -4.68 2.55 17.61
CA LYS A 97 -3.27 2.98 17.69
C LYS A 97 -3.10 4.49 17.66
N GLY A 98 -4.20 5.24 17.54
CA GLY A 98 -4.19 6.68 17.39
C GLY A 98 -3.90 7.16 15.97
N ILE A 99 -4.47 8.30 15.61
CA ILE A 99 -4.24 8.94 14.32
C ILE A 99 -3.67 10.32 14.59
N GLU A 100 -2.51 10.61 14.01
CA GLU A 100 -1.92 11.95 14.05
C GLU A 100 -2.51 12.77 12.90
N ARG A 101 -2.89 14.02 13.20
CA ARG A 101 -3.44 14.94 12.22
C ARG A 101 -2.64 16.24 12.24
N TYR A 102 -2.18 16.66 11.08
CA TYR A 102 -1.35 17.85 10.92
C TYR A 102 -2.03 18.82 9.95
N ASP A 103 -2.04 20.09 10.29
CA ASP A 103 -2.39 21.19 9.38
C ASP A 103 -1.16 22.02 8.98
N ASN A 104 -0.01 21.70 9.55
CA ASN A 104 1.27 22.35 9.31
C ASN A 104 2.29 21.32 8.85
N VAL A 105 2.83 21.51 7.65
CA VAL A 105 3.78 20.56 7.07
C VAL A 105 5.11 20.53 7.80
N ASP A 106 5.56 21.66 8.35
CA ASP A 106 6.82 21.71 9.08
C ASP A 106 6.77 20.88 10.36
N ASP A 107 5.61 20.87 11.05
CA ASP A 107 5.41 20.01 12.22
C ASP A 107 5.48 18.54 11.83
N TYR A 108 4.87 18.16 10.72
CA TYR A 108 4.97 16.79 10.19
C TYR A 108 6.41 16.41 9.85
N ILE A 109 7.08 17.25 9.06
CA ILE A 109 8.45 16.99 8.60
C ILE A 109 9.44 16.91 9.75
N SER A 110 9.30 17.79 10.75
CA SER A 110 10.16 17.76 11.95
C SER A 110 10.09 16.43 12.69
N LYS A 111 8.92 15.79 12.69
CA LYS A 111 8.71 14.52 13.41
C LYS A 111 9.02 13.31 12.54
N HIS A 112 8.68 13.35 11.25
CA HIS A 112 8.68 12.16 10.38
C HIS A 112 9.58 12.26 9.16
N GLY A 113 10.15 13.42 8.87
CA GLY A 113 10.92 13.63 7.65
C GLY A 113 10.03 13.85 6.44
N THR A 114 10.64 13.84 5.25
CA THR A 114 9.97 14.20 3.99
C THR A 114 9.56 13.00 3.15
N MET A 115 10.09 11.81 3.43
CA MET A 115 9.95 10.66 2.54
C MET A 115 8.62 9.94 2.74
N VAL A 116 7.94 9.68 1.63
CA VAL A 116 6.74 8.83 1.57
C VAL A 116 6.87 7.91 0.36
N ASP A 117 6.11 6.83 0.36
CA ASP A 117 6.15 5.86 -0.73
C ASP A 117 4.75 5.37 -1.11
N ARG A 118 4.68 4.59 -2.17
CA ARG A 118 3.41 4.02 -2.62
C ARG A 118 3.62 2.78 -3.47
N VAL A 119 2.81 1.77 -3.25
CA VAL A 119 2.61 0.66 -4.17
C VAL A 119 1.39 0.99 -5.03
N GLY A 120 1.58 1.08 -6.32
CA GLY A 120 0.52 1.42 -7.28
C GLY A 120 0.70 2.79 -7.91
N GLY A 121 -0.02 3.04 -9.00
CA GLY A 121 0.10 4.27 -9.79
C GLY A 121 -0.30 5.54 -9.04
N PRO A 122 0.05 6.71 -9.58
CA PRO A 122 -0.18 8.00 -8.93
C PRO A 122 -1.64 8.48 -8.92
N PHE A 123 -2.56 7.67 -9.42
CA PHE A 123 -3.99 7.96 -9.36
C PHE A 123 -4.59 7.75 -7.96
N GLY A 124 -3.90 7.04 -7.07
CA GLY A 124 -4.38 6.78 -5.71
C GLY A 124 -3.85 7.77 -4.69
N SER A 125 -4.45 7.75 -3.49
CA SER A 125 -4.17 8.70 -2.41
C SER A 125 -3.44 8.11 -1.22
N TYR A 126 -3.30 6.79 -1.13
CA TYR A 126 -2.66 6.14 0.02
C TYR A 126 -1.14 6.14 -0.15
N LEU A 127 -0.46 6.68 0.86
CA LEU A 127 1.00 6.76 0.93
C LEU A 127 1.50 5.99 2.15
N GLY A 128 2.70 5.44 2.05
CA GLY A 128 3.41 4.91 3.20
C GLY A 128 4.37 5.93 3.77
N GLY A 129 4.57 5.93 5.07
CA GLY A 129 5.67 6.66 5.69
C GLY A 129 6.96 5.85 5.56
N VAL A 130 8.07 6.51 5.25
CA VAL A 130 9.39 5.86 5.22
C VAL A 130 10.13 6.28 6.47
N ASP A 131 9.93 5.50 7.53
CA ASP A 131 10.42 5.84 8.87
C ASP A 131 11.88 5.45 9.06
N ASP A 132 12.71 6.41 9.50
CA ASP A 132 14.14 6.19 9.75
C ASP A 132 14.88 5.55 8.58
N GLY A 133 14.46 5.90 7.34
CA GLY A 133 15.05 5.31 6.14
C GLY A 133 14.68 3.85 5.91
N ARG A 134 13.59 3.38 6.53
CA ARG A 134 13.12 2.01 6.40
C ARG A 134 11.87 1.93 5.52
N VAL A 135 11.94 1.13 4.46
CA VAL A 135 10.80 0.82 3.59
C VAL A 135 10.03 -0.35 4.21
N ALA A 136 8.70 -0.18 4.36
CA ALA A 136 7.85 -1.22 4.92
C ALA A 136 7.73 -2.41 3.96
N THR A 137 7.61 -3.61 4.51
CA THR A 137 7.37 -4.83 3.73
C THR A 137 5.94 -4.87 3.20
N TYR A 138 5.71 -5.74 2.26
CA TYR A 138 4.38 -5.97 1.68
C TYR A 138 3.35 -6.35 2.76
N ALA A 139 3.71 -7.28 3.66
CA ALA A 139 2.85 -7.73 4.76
C ALA A 139 2.51 -6.61 5.74
N GLU A 140 3.47 -5.74 6.03
CA GLU A 140 3.25 -4.59 6.92
C GLU A 140 2.29 -3.56 6.33
N ARG A 141 2.17 -3.50 5.01
CA ARG A 141 1.26 -2.57 4.32
C ARG A 141 -0.18 -3.06 4.27
N ALA A 142 -0.44 -4.33 4.54
CA ALA A 142 -1.76 -4.96 4.48
C ALA A 142 -2.54 -4.63 3.19
N ILE A 143 -1.84 -4.58 2.07
CA ILE A 143 -2.42 -4.34 0.75
C ILE A 143 -2.80 -5.67 0.09
N SER A 144 -3.68 -5.61 -0.92
CA SER A 144 -4.10 -6.80 -1.66
C SER A 144 -2.89 -7.47 -2.33
N PRO A 145 -2.76 -8.81 -2.27
CA PRO A 145 -1.66 -9.50 -2.95
C PRO A 145 -1.64 -9.29 -4.47
N GLU A 146 -2.77 -8.92 -5.06
CA GLU A 146 -2.83 -8.56 -6.48
C GLU A 146 -2.00 -7.31 -6.80
N SER A 147 -1.78 -6.45 -5.80
CA SER A 147 -0.97 -5.22 -5.95
C SER A 147 0.50 -5.49 -6.18
N VAL A 148 0.97 -6.74 -5.98
CA VAL A 148 2.38 -7.09 -6.21
C VAL A 148 2.83 -6.86 -7.64
N THR A 149 1.89 -6.86 -8.59
CA THR A 149 2.17 -6.57 -10.00
C THR A 149 2.27 -5.09 -10.31
N GLN A 150 1.96 -4.21 -9.33
CA GLN A 150 2.02 -2.77 -9.49
C GLN A 150 3.41 -2.23 -9.18
N SER A 151 3.75 -1.11 -9.80
CA SER A 151 5.03 -0.42 -9.57
C SER A 151 5.11 0.12 -8.14
N TYR A 152 6.33 0.27 -7.67
CA TYR A 152 6.63 0.89 -6.38
C TYR A 152 7.34 2.23 -6.59
N TYR A 153 6.91 3.24 -5.82
CA TYR A 153 7.31 4.64 -5.98
C TYR A 153 7.76 5.24 -4.66
N GLN A 154 8.72 6.15 -4.72
CA GLN A 154 9.12 6.99 -3.60
C GLN A 154 8.98 8.47 -3.96
N TYR A 155 8.44 9.25 -3.03
CA TYR A 155 8.21 10.68 -3.19
C TYR A 155 8.76 11.43 -1.99
N GLU A 156 8.86 12.75 -2.14
CA GLU A 156 9.25 13.65 -1.05
C GLU A 156 8.24 14.77 -0.90
N LEU A 157 7.92 15.12 0.35
CA LEU A 157 7.23 16.35 0.66
C LEU A 157 8.14 17.53 0.34
N THR A 158 7.59 18.54 -0.32
CA THR A 158 8.35 19.73 -0.75
C THR A 158 8.48 20.80 0.33
N GLY A 159 7.70 20.67 1.41
CA GLY A 159 7.55 21.72 2.42
C GLY A 159 6.39 22.66 2.13
N VAL A 160 5.65 22.44 1.06
CA VAL A 160 4.45 23.21 0.71
C VAL A 160 3.22 22.45 1.16
N LEU A 161 2.36 23.12 1.93
CA LEU A 161 1.02 22.63 2.26
C LEU A 161 0.12 23.86 2.37
N PRO A 162 -0.75 24.10 1.39
CA PRO A 162 -1.61 25.29 1.40
C PRO A 162 -2.56 25.30 2.60
N GLU A 163 -3.03 26.47 2.97
CA GLU A 163 -4.02 26.63 4.06
C GLU A 163 -5.28 25.81 3.77
N GLY A 164 -5.80 25.15 4.81
CA GLY A 164 -6.97 24.30 4.71
C GLY A 164 -6.67 22.86 4.34
N TYR A 165 -5.42 22.56 3.96
CA TYR A 165 -4.98 21.18 3.72
C TYR A 165 -4.54 20.51 5.03
N GLY A 166 -4.58 19.19 5.05
CA GLY A 166 -4.19 18.42 6.24
C GLY A 166 -3.49 17.13 5.87
N ILE A 167 -2.72 16.61 6.81
CA ILE A 167 -2.02 15.32 6.68
C ILE A 167 -2.51 14.44 7.83
N ASN A 168 -2.98 13.23 7.49
CA ASN A 168 -3.29 12.20 8.48
C ASN A 168 -2.23 11.12 8.41
N ARG A 169 -1.78 10.65 9.56
CA ARG A 169 -0.81 9.58 9.68
C ARG A 169 -1.21 8.62 10.79
N GLY A 170 -1.07 7.34 10.54
CA GLY A 170 -1.36 6.33 11.54
C GLY A 170 -0.77 4.98 11.15
N VAL A 171 -1.18 3.97 11.88
CA VAL A 171 -0.71 2.58 11.72
C VAL A 171 -1.71 1.82 10.86
N VAL A 172 -1.22 1.08 9.89
CA VAL A 172 -2.07 0.27 9.00
C VAL A 172 -2.77 -0.82 9.78
N TYR A 173 -4.10 -0.87 9.61
CA TYR A 173 -4.95 -1.90 10.20
C TYR A 173 -4.65 -3.27 9.55
N PRO A 174 -4.54 -4.36 10.34
CA PRO A 174 -4.29 -5.71 9.79
C PRO A 174 -5.40 -6.14 8.84
N TRP A 175 -5.04 -6.57 7.66
CA TRP A 175 -5.99 -7.08 6.66
C TRP A 175 -5.29 -8.08 5.74
N HIS A 176 -6.03 -8.80 4.93
CA HIS A 176 -5.51 -9.83 4.02
C HIS A 176 -4.74 -10.97 4.72
N GLY A 177 -5.01 -11.20 6.00
CA GLY A 177 -4.26 -12.18 6.78
C GLY A 177 -2.82 -11.74 7.08
N THR A 178 -2.51 -10.45 6.90
CA THR A 178 -1.19 -9.88 7.18
C THR A 178 -1.26 -8.98 8.42
N PRO A 179 -0.12 -8.78 9.12
CA PRO A 179 -0.12 -8.05 10.39
C PRO A 179 -0.37 -6.56 10.28
N GLY A 180 -0.20 -5.95 9.12
CA GLY A 180 -0.22 -4.50 9.01
C GLY A 180 0.91 -3.88 9.81
N GLY A 181 0.67 -2.70 10.38
CA GLY A 181 1.62 -2.05 11.28
C GLY A 181 2.55 -1.04 10.62
N ALA A 182 2.58 -0.97 9.29
CA ALA A 182 3.31 0.10 8.61
C ALA A 182 2.68 1.46 8.89
N SER A 183 3.46 2.51 8.74
CA SER A 183 2.92 3.86 8.76
C SER A 183 2.25 4.19 7.44
N GLN A 184 1.04 4.76 7.50
CA GLN A 184 0.29 5.19 6.31
C GLN A 184 -0.08 6.66 6.44
N VAL A 185 0.03 7.36 5.32
CA VAL A 185 -0.18 8.80 5.24
C VAL A 185 -1.18 9.10 4.13
N GLN A 186 -2.10 10.02 4.39
CA GLN A 186 -2.94 10.64 3.35
C GLN A 186 -2.93 12.15 3.53
N ILE A 187 -3.05 12.86 2.42
CA ILE A 187 -3.11 14.32 2.41
C ILE A 187 -4.48 14.72 1.87
N PHE A 188 -5.15 15.59 2.61
CA PHE A 188 -6.52 16.01 2.34
C PHE A 188 -6.57 17.47 1.94
N GLY A 189 -7.41 17.77 0.96
CA GLY A 189 -7.70 19.16 0.57
C GLY A 189 -8.73 19.81 1.50
N PRO A 190 -9.05 21.10 1.25
CA PRO A 190 -9.98 21.87 2.09
C PRO A 190 -11.39 21.28 2.16
N SER A 191 -11.82 20.53 1.14
CA SER A 191 -13.12 19.87 1.13
C SER A 191 -13.16 18.58 1.99
N GLY A 192 -12.02 18.15 2.54
CA GLY A 192 -11.91 16.89 3.25
C GLY A 192 -11.67 15.68 2.36
N LYS A 193 -11.48 15.89 1.05
CA LYS A 193 -11.17 14.81 0.11
C LYS A 193 -9.69 14.48 0.14
N ALA A 194 -9.37 13.19 0.20
CA ALA A 194 -7.99 12.71 0.04
C ALA A 194 -7.51 12.99 -1.40
N LEU A 195 -6.31 13.55 -1.53
CA LEU A 195 -5.74 13.91 -2.82
C LEU A 195 -4.90 12.76 -3.38
N SER A 196 -5.03 12.52 -4.67
CA SER A 196 -4.18 11.57 -5.38
C SER A 196 -2.76 12.09 -5.48
N VAL A 197 -1.79 11.18 -5.71
CA VAL A 197 -0.41 11.58 -5.95
C VAL A 197 -0.33 12.55 -7.14
N ASN A 198 -1.08 12.30 -8.22
CA ASN A 198 -1.13 13.23 -9.36
C ASN A 198 -1.53 14.64 -8.90
N GLU A 199 -2.56 14.77 -8.11
CA GLU A 199 -3.00 16.06 -7.58
C GLU A 199 -1.95 16.71 -6.68
N LEU A 200 -1.27 15.90 -5.86
CA LEU A 200 -0.21 16.38 -4.97
C LEU A 200 1.04 16.85 -5.74
N LEU A 201 1.40 16.14 -6.81
CA LEU A 201 2.50 16.55 -7.68
C LEU A 201 2.17 17.86 -8.42
N GLU A 202 0.96 17.98 -8.95
CA GLU A 202 0.49 19.18 -9.64
C GLU A 202 0.43 20.40 -8.70
N ALA A 203 0.05 20.17 -7.45
CA ALA A 203 -0.02 21.24 -6.44
C ALA A 203 1.35 21.62 -5.86
N GLY A 204 2.42 20.91 -6.21
CA GLY A 204 3.73 21.15 -5.66
C GLY A 204 3.90 20.73 -4.21
N ILE A 205 3.01 19.87 -3.71
CA ILE A 205 3.06 19.34 -2.34
C ILE A 205 4.02 18.13 -2.26
N LEU A 206 4.03 17.31 -3.31
CA LEU A 206 4.98 16.20 -3.50
C LEU A 206 5.86 16.43 -4.73
N LYS A 207 7.01 15.77 -4.72
CA LYS A 207 7.88 15.57 -5.87
C LYS A 207 8.40 14.14 -5.85
N GLY A 208 8.92 13.66 -6.97
CA GLY A 208 9.63 12.38 -6.99
C GLY A 208 10.86 12.45 -6.10
N ALA A 209 11.17 11.36 -5.39
CA ALA A 209 12.38 11.31 -4.57
C ALA A 209 13.63 11.48 -5.44
N THR A 210 14.60 12.26 -4.95
CA THR A 210 15.90 12.44 -5.61
C THR A 210 16.89 11.36 -5.18
N ASP A 211 16.83 10.94 -3.91
CA ASP A 211 17.66 9.87 -3.36
C ASP A 211 16.73 8.78 -2.85
N PHE A 212 16.76 7.61 -3.50
CA PHE A 212 15.89 6.51 -3.10
C PHE A 212 16.41 5.82 -1.84
N VAL A 213 15.47 5.49 -0.95
CA VAL A 213 15.75 4.65 0.22
C VAL A 213 15.78 3.18 -0.23
N GLY A 214 16.72 2.43 0.29
CA GLY A 214 16.89 1.02 -0.06
C GLY A 214 15.71 0.15 0.35
N LEU A 215 15.50 -0.93 -0.41
CA LEU A 215 14.45 -1.91 -0.15
C LEU A 215 14.73 -2.72 1.11
N PRO A 216 13.70 -3.29 1.72
CA PRO A 216 13.86 -4.12 2.91
C PRO A 216 14.66 -5.40 2.67
#